data_e8e3de4a4860e19b66a7b27018afe3c8
#
_entry.id   e8e3de4a4860e19b66a7b27018afe3c8
#
_cell.length_a   1.000
_cell.length_b   1.000
_cell.length_c   1.000
_cell.angle_alpha   90.00
_cell.angle_beta   90.00
_cell.angle_gamma   90.00
#
_symmetry.space_group_name_H-M   'P 1'
#
loop_
_entity.id
_entity.type
_entity.pdbx_description
1 polymer ?
#
loop_
_entity_poly.entity_id
_entity_poly.type
_entity_poly.pdbx_seq_one_letter_code
_entity_poly.pdbx_strand_id
1 'polypeptide(L)'
;LGPDSVPLSRSVLGLPPRSCLICGENAKACARNRTHSMELVRWRTAQILNDYFKEQSADQAAAAAVRALLYEVSATPKPGLVDRNNSGSHQDMDFFTFVDSSSALIPWFRDFFSIGWEHGDETGDRLFERLRFAGQNAEAKMFSATGGVNTHKGLIFASAILCGALGKVYKDAFLLGKKPPVPLDAVVGECKKLGSCSLKDFKAEDRRQDVSAGAGRRRSTEETAGERIHTAYGIAGARG
;
A
#
# COMPACT_ATOMS: atom_id res chain seq x y z
N LEU A 1 -0.95 -11.58 35.16
CA LEU A 1 -0.78 -12.51 36.27
C LEU A 1 -0.37 -11.74 37.52
N GLY A 2 -0.89 -12.13 38.70
CA GLY A 2 -0.43 -11.63 39.99
C GLY A 2 0.93 -12.19 40.38
N PRO A 3 1.49 -11.78 41.54
CA PRO A 3 2.80 -12.24 42.00
C PRO A 3 2.95 -13.78 42.05
N ASP A 4 1.84 -14.49 42.30
CA ASP A 4 1.81 -15.95 42.42
C ASP A 4 1.46 -16.66 41.11
N SER A 5 1.62 -15.98 39.94
CA SER A 5 1.23 -16.48 38.62
C SER A 5 -0.26 -16.83 38.48
N VAL A 6 -1.12 -16.40 39.41
CA VAL A 6 -2.56 -16.58 39.36
C VAL A 6 -3.19 -15.54 38.44
N PRO A 7 -4.16 -15.92 37.56
CA PRO A 7 -4.86 -14.97 36.72
C PRO A 7 -5.63 -13.96 37.57
N LEU A 8 -5.32 -12.67 37.41
CA LEU A 8 -6.07 -11.59 38.05
C LEU A 8 -7.45 -11.45 37.42
N SER A 9 -8.49 -11.40 38.25
CA SER A 9 -9.84 -11.11 37.75
C SER A 9 -9.98 -9.62 37.44
N ARG A 10 -10.83 -9.28 36.47
CA ARG A 10 -11.11 -7.88 36.13
C ARG A 10 -11.70 -7.09 37.31
N SER A 11 -12.47 -7.76 38.16
CA SER A 11 -13.05 -7.14 39.37
C SER A 11 -11.98 -6.70 40.38
N VAL A 12 -10.89 -7.45 40.52
CA VAL A 12 -9.75 -7.07 41.39
C VAL A 12 -9.06 -5.79 40.87
N LEU A 13 -9.11 -5.58 39.55
CA LEU A 13 -8.54 -4.41 38.89
C LEU A 13 -9.55 -3.26 38.75
N GLY A 14 -10.75 -3.34 39.33
CA GLY A 14 -11.80 -2.34 39.21
C GLY A 14 -12.37 -2.21 37.79
N LEU A 15 -12.09 -3.18 36.91
CA LEU A 15 -12.54 -3.14 35.51
C LEU A 15 -13.94 -3.75 35.37
N PRO A 16 -14.81 -3.20 34.50
CA PRO A 16 -16.13 -3.76 34.26
C PRO A 16 -16.05 -5.17 33.69
N PRO A 17 -17.11 -5.99 33.79
CA PRO A 17 -17.19 -7.29 33.14
C PRO A 17 -16.87 -7.20 31.65
N ARG A 18 -16.34 -8.29 31.05
CA ARG A 18 -16.09 -8.34 29.59
C ARG A 18 -17.41 -8.24 28.85
N SER A 19 -17.45 -7.37 27.85
CA SER A 19 -18.57 -7.28 26.92
C SER A 19 -18.55 -8.43 25.93
N CYS A 20 -19.73 -8.87 25.53
CA CYS A 20 -19.92 -9.84 24.47
C CYS A 20 -19.44 -9.26 23.12
N LEU A 21 -18.70 -10.04 22.34
CA LEU A 21 -18.17 -9.61 21.03
C LEU A 21 -19.26 -9.31 19.99
N ILE A 22 -20.50 -9.75 20.24
CA ILE A 22 -21.63 -9.62 19.29
C ILE A 22 -22.59 -8.52 19.71
N CYS A 23 -23.12 -8.59 20.95
CA CYS A 23 -24.18 -7.68 21.40
C CYS A 23 -23.72 -6.61 22.41
N GLY A 24 -22.48 -6.67 22.88
CA GLY A 24 -21.97 -5.73 23.87
C GLY A 24 -22.35 -6.03 25.33
N GLU A 25 -23.36 -6.88 25.57
CA GLU A 25 -23.82 -7.30 26.90
C GLU A 25 -22.76 -8.10 27.66
N ASN A 26 -23.06 -8.52 28.89
CA ASN A 26 -22.12 -9.31 29.69
C ASN A 26 -21.76 -10.63 29.01
N ALA A 27 -20.49 -10.81 28.64
CA ALA A 27 -20.02 -11.98 27.94
C ALA A 27 -20.28 -13.33 28.64
N LYS A 28 -20.20 -13.34 30.01
CA LYS A 28 -20.49 -14.56 30.78
C LYS A 28 -21.98 -14.91 30.76
N ALA A 29 -22.87 -13.90 30.78
CA ALA A 29 -24.31 -14.13 30.66
C ALA A 29 -24.65 -14.70 29.28
N CYS A 30 -24.15 -14.09 28.20
CA CYS A 30 -24.34 -14.59 26.83
C CYS A 30 -23.82 -16.02 26.67
N ALA A 31 -22.66 -16.36 27.24
CA ALA A 31 -22.09 -17.70 27.17
C ALA A 31 -22.94 -18.74 27.92
N ARG A 32 -23.44 -18.41 29.14
CA ARG A 32 -24.30 -19.30 29.93
C ARG A 32 -25.64 -19.54 29.25
N ASN A 33 -26.24 -18.49 28.75
CA ASN A 33 -27.56 -18.53 28.13
C ASN A 33 -27.52 -19.00 26.67
N ARG A 34 -26.34 -19.21 26.11
CA ARG A 34 -26.12 -19.56 24.69
C ARG A 34 -26.86 -18.58 23.75
N THR A 35 -26.83 -17.27 24.08
CA THR A 35 -27.55 -16.22 23.37
C THR A 35 -27.16 -16.11 21.89
N HIS A 36 -25.92 -16.47 21.56
CA HIS A 36 -25.38 -16.46 20.21
C HIS A 36 -24.90 -17.83 19.79
N SER A 37 -25.06 -18.18 18.51
CA SER A 37 -24.52 -19.42 17.96
C SER A 37 -22.99 -19.43 17.99
N MET A 38 -22.38 -20.59 18.12
CA MET A 38 -20.92 -20.73 18.06
C MET A 38 -20.35 -20.30 16.70
N GLU A 39 -21.11 -20.47 15.64
CA GLU A 39 -20.73 -20.03 14.30
C GLU A 39 -20.60 -18.50 14.24
N LEU A 40 -21.57 -17.78 14.77
CA LEU A 40 -21.56 -16.32 14.84
C LEU A 40 -20.40 -15.79 15.69
N VAL A 41 -20.12 -16.44 16.81
CA VAL A 41 -18.97 -16.08 17.68
C VAL A 41 -17.65 -16.31 16.94
N ARG A 42 -17.50 -17.46 16.27
CA ARG A 42 -16.29 -17.77 15.48
C ARG A 42 -16.12 -16.80 14.33
N TRP A 43 -17.17 -16.53 13.58
CA TRP A 43 -17.14 -15.54 12.49
C TRP A 43 -16.69 -14.16 12.99
N ARG A 44 -17.31 -13.66 14.08
CA ARG A 44 -16.93 -12.36 14.64
C ARG A 44 -15.49 -12.33 15.16
N THR A 45 -15.04 -13.39 15.79
CA THR A 45 -13.67 -13.51 16.25
C THR A 45 -12.69 -13.50 15.06
N ALA A 46 -13.01 -14.23 14.00
CA ALA A 46 -12.20 -14.25 12.78
C ALA A 46 -12.12 -12.86 12.14
N GLN A 47 -13.23 -12.10 12.10
CA GLN A 47 -13.21 -10.72 11.61
C GLN A 47 -12.30 -9.81 12.46
N ILE A 48 -12.44 -9.86 13.79
CA ILE A 48 -11.60 -9.04 14.69
C ILE A 48 -10.12 -9.35 14.48
N LEU A 49 -9.77 -10.62 14.33
CA LEU A 49 -8.39 -11.03 14.07
C LEU A 49 -7.92 -10.57 12.69
N ASN A 50 -8.75 -10.72 11.66
CA ASN A 50 -8.45 -10.27 10.31
C ASN A 50 -8.16 -8.75 10.29
N ASP A 51 -9.05 -7.94 10.90
CA ASP A 51 -8.90 -6.49 10.93
C ASP A 51 -7.63 -6.09 11.71
N TYR A 52 -7.38 -6.72 12.85
CA TYR A 52 -6.19 -6.47 13.65
C TYR A 52 -4.89 -6.77 12.87
N PHE A 53 -4.80 -7.94 12.23
CA PHE A 53 -3.60 -8.31 11.49
C PHE A 53 -3.43 -7.49 10.22
N LYS A 54 -4.53 -7.11 9.54
CA LYS A 54 -4.49 -6.19 8.41
C LYS A 54 -3.89 -4.85 8.81
N GLU A 55 -4.43 -4.21 9.85
CA GLU A 55 -3.96 -2.90 10.33
C GLU A 55 -2.50 -2.93 10.76
N GLN A 56 -2.11 -3.91 11.58
CA GLN A 56 -0.72 -4.06 12.04
C GLN A 56 0.26 -4.26 10.88
N SER A 57 -0.12 -5.06 9.88
CA SER A 57 0.74 -5.33 8.72
C SER A 57 0.80 -4.13 7.79
N ALA A 58 -0.30 -3.39 7.61
CA ALA A 58 -0.34 -2.16 6.82
C ALA A 58 0.55 -1.08 7.43
N ASP A 59 0.51 -0.91 8.76
CA ASP A 59 1.37 0.03 9.49
C ASP A 59 2.85 -0.32 9.32
N GLN A 60 3.20 -1.61 9.44
CA GLN A 60 4.58 -2.08 9.25
C GLN A 60 5.06 -1.87 7.81
N ALA A 61 4.22 -2.13 6.82
CA ALA A 61 4.53 -1.90 5.41
C ALA A 61 4.75 -0.41 5.12
N ALA A 62 3.87 0.45 5.61
CA ALA A 62 3.99 1.90 5.44
C ALA A 62 5.25 2.45 6.13
N ALA A 63 5.52 2.03 7.36
CA ALA A 63 6.73 2.44 8.07
C ALA A 63 8.01 1.99 7.35
N ALA A 64 8.02 0.79 6.77
CA ALA A 64 9.14 0.29 5.98
C ALA A 64 9.32 1.08 4.69
N ALA A 65 8.23 1.39 3.97
CA ALA A 65 8.25 2.17 2.74
C ALA A 65 8.80 3.59 3.00
N VAL A 66 8.24 4.31 3.96
CA VAL A 66 8.70 5.68 4.30
C VAL A 66 10.16 5.69 4.76
N ARG A 67 10.55 4.71 5.58
CA ARG A 67 11.95 4.58 6.00
C ARG A 67 12.89 4.37 4.81
N ALA A 68 12.48 3.58 3.81
CA ALA A 68 13.26 3.39 2.59
C ALA A 68 13.42 4.72 1.81
N LEU A 69 12.36 5.53 1.69
CA LEU A 69 12.41 6.85 1.05
C LEU A 69 13.35 7.80 1.79
N LEU A 70 13.24 7.85 3.12
CA LEU A 70 14.10 8.72 3.94
C LEU A 70 15.57 8.27 3.88
N TYR A 71 15.84 6.97 3.83
CA TYR A 71 17.21 6.47 3.64
C TYR A 71 17.73 6.79 2.23
N GLU A 72 16.87 6.66 1.22
CA GLU A 72 17.23 6.97 -0.17
C GLU A 72 17.66 8.43 -0.31
N VAL A 73 16.83 9.38 0.12
CA VAL A 73 17.18 10.82 0.02
C VAL A 73 18.33 11.22 0.95
N SER A 74 18.56 10.49 2.05
CA SER A 74 19.64 10.74 2.99
C SER A 74 20.99 10.17 2.56
N ALA A 75 21.01 9.22 1.64
CA ALA A 75 22.24 8.65 1.11
C ALA A 75 23.04 9.72 0.35
N THR A 76 24.35 9.78 0.58
CA THR A 76 25.25 10.75 -0.03
C THR A 76 26.65 10.14 -0.18
N PRO A 77 27.42 10.50 -1.24
CA PRO A 77 27.03 11.39 -2.34
C PRO A 77 26.13 10.72 -3.39
N LYS A 78 25.19 11.47 -3.96
CA LYS A 78 24.39 11.07 -5.13
C LYS A 78 24.61 12.06 -6.28
N PRO A 79 25.58 11.82 -7.16
CA PRO A 79 25.88 12.75 -8.25
C PRO A 79 24.66 13.06 -9.12
N GLY A 80 24.31 14.34 -9.24
CA GLY A 80 23.19 14.81 -10.04
C GLY A 80 21.79 14.65 -9.42
N LEU A 81 21.68 13.99 -8.27
CA LEU A 81 20.41 13.78 -7.56
C LEU A 81 20.40 14.58 -6.24
N VAL A 82 19.17 14.80 -5.74
CA VAL A 82 19.00 15.40 -4.40
C VAL A 82 19.51 14.45 -3.32
N ASP A 83 20.35 14.95 -2.44
CA ASP A 83 20.82 14.26 -1.25
C ASP A 83 20.87 15.22 -0.04
N ARG A 84 21.41 14.77 1.11
CA ARG A 84 21.54 15.60 2.31
C ARG A 84 22.39 16.85 2.13
N ASN A 85 23.30 16.85 1.19
CA ASN A 85 24.32 17.90 1.06
C ASN A 85 23.94 18.95 0.01
N ASN A 86 23.20 18.54 -1.04
CA ASN A 86 22.86 19.44 -2.13
C ASN A 86 21.67 18.93 -2.95
N SER A 87 21.14 19.79 -3.80
CA SER A 87 20.00 19.51 -4.68
C SER A 87 20.38 18.83 -6.00
N GLY A 88 21.63 18.45 -6.19
CA GLY A 88 22.10 17.86 -7.44
C GLY A 88 21.91 18.82 -8.62
N SER A 89 21.25 18.36 -9.68
CA SER A 89 20.89 19.16 -10.85
C SER A 89 19.53 19.86 -10.75
N HIS A 90 18.83 19.71 -9.63
CA HIS A 90 17.49 20.27 -9.44
C HIS A 90 17.54 21.68 -8.85
N GLN A 91 16.66 22.57 -9.35
CA GLN A 91 16.48 23.93 -8.85
C GLN A 91 15.13 24.11 -8.14
N ASP A 92 14.23 23.13 -8.25
CA ASP A 92 12.85 23.17 -7.79
C ASP A 92 12.60 22.30 -6.55
N MET A 93 13.60 21.52 -6.11
CA MET A 93 13.49 20.62 -4.97
C MET A 93 14.81 20.46 -4.22
N ASP A 94 14.69 20.20 -2.93
CA ASP A 94 15.78 19.92 -2.00
C ASP A 94 15.49 18.71 -1.10
N PHE A 95 16.36 18.44 -0.14
CA PHE A 95 16.20 17.37 0.83
C PHE A 95 14.86 17.44 1.59
N PHE A 96 14.46 18.64 2.03
CA PHE A 96 13.22 18.80 2.80
C PHE A 96 11.97 18.61 1.95
N THR A 97 12.01 18.98 0.68
CA THR A 97 10.94 18.68 -0.29
C THR A 97 10.66 17.17 -0.38
N PHE A 98 11.71 16.33 -0.34
CA PHE A 98 11.57 14.88 -0.29
C PHE A 98 11.06 14.36 1.05
N VAL A 99 11.46 14.98 2.16
CA VAL A 99 10.95 14.65 3.52
C VAL A 99 9.45 14.94 3.62
N ASP A 100 9.01 16.11 3.15
CA ASP A 100 7.60 16.51 3.15
C ASP A 100 6.76 15.58 2.27
N SER A 101 7.25 15.27 1.08
CA SER A 101 6.62 14.31 0.18
C SER A 101 6.51 12.91 0.80
N SER A 102 7.60 12.40 1.38
CA SER A 102 7.61 11.10 2.04
C SER A 102 6.61 11.01 3.20
N SER A 103 6.51 12.09 3.98
CA SER A 103 5.57 12.19 5.10
C SER A 103 4.11 12.20 4.63
N ALA A 104 3.82 12.90 3.54
CA ALA A 104 2.49 12.97 2.95
C ALA A 104 2.02 11.63 2.35
N LEU A 105 2.96 10.73 2.04
CA LEU A 105 2.68 9.42 1.44
C LEU A 105 2.40 8.30 2.46
N ILE A 106 2.61 8.52 3.77
CA ILE A 106 2.37 7.50 4.81
C ILE A 106 0.98 6.86 4.72
N PRO A 107 -0.13 7.62 4.67
CA PRO A 107 -1.46 7.02 4.61
C PRO A 107 -1.66 6.16 3.36
N TRP A 108 -1.07 6.56 2.24
CA TRP A 108 -1.23 5.90 0.94
C TRP A 108 -0.52 4.55 0.88
N PHE A 109 0.63 4.39 1.52
CA PHE A 109 1.28 3.07 1.63
C PHE A 109 0.43 2.09 2.45
N ARG A 110 -0.26 2.57 3.52
CA ARG A 110 -1.24 1.76 4.26
C ARG A 110 -2.42 1.37 3.37
N ASP A 111 -2.96 2.34 2.62
CA ASP A 111 -4.11 2.14 1.74
C ASP A 111 -3.78 1.15 0.62
N PHE A 112 -2.61 1.24 -0.01
CA PHE A 112 -2.19 0.29 -1.03
C PHE A 112 -2.13 -1.14 -0.49
N PHE A 113 -1.54 -1.31 0.71
CA PHE A 113 -1.52 -2.61 1.38
C PHE A 113 -2.93 -3.12 1.69
N SER A 114 -3.79 -2.25 2.24
CA SER A 114 -5.16 -2.58 2.61
C SER A 114 -6.00 -2.95 1.38
N ILE A 115 -5.84 -2.25 0.26
CA ILE A 115 -6.48 -2.59 -1.03
C ILE A 115 -6.07 -4.01 -1.47
N GLY A 116 -4.79 -4.34 -1.40
CA GLY A 116 -4.31 -5.69 -1.72
C GLY A 116 -4.88 -6.76 -0.79
N TRP A 117 -4.96 -6.47 0.51
CA TRP A 117 -5.56 -7.36 1.50
C TRP A 117 -7.06 -7.58 1.25
N GLU A 118 -7.82 -6.51 1.00
CA GLU A 118 -9.28 -6.56 0.89
C GLU A 118 -9.74 -7.11 -0.46
N HIS A 119 -9.04 -6.76 -1.53
CA HIS A 119 -9.43 -7.03 -2.91
C HIS A 119 -8.52 -8.02 -3.66
N GLY A 120 -7.61 -8.66 -2.95
CA GLY A 120 -6.67 -9.63 -3.55
C GLY A 120 -7.34 -10.83 -4.24
N ASP A 121 -8.61 -11.13 -3.91
CA ASP A 121 -9.40 -12.20 -4.53
C ASP A 121 -10.02 -11.77 -5.88
N GLU A 122 -9.98 -10.48 -6.22
CA GLU A 122 -10.46 -9.96 -7.50
C GLU A 122 -9.47 -10.30 -8.64
N THR A 123 -9.89 -10.08 -9.87
CA THR A 123 -8.98 -10.22 -11.02
C THR A 123 -7.85 -9.20 -10.93
N GLY A 124 -6.67 -9.55 -11.47
CA GLY A 124 -5.52 -8.65 -11.47
C GLY A 124 -5.81 -7.28 -12.08
N ASP A 125 -6.61 -7.22 -13.16
CA ASP A 125 -7.01 -5.97 -13.80
C ASP A 125 -7.83 -5.09 -12.84
N ARG A 126 -8.80 -5.65 -12.10
CA ARG A 126 -9.61 -4.89 -11.12
C ARG A 126 -8.79 -4.42 -9.93
N LEU A 127 -7.95 -5.29 -9.39
CA LEU A 127 -7.07 -4.91 -8.30
C LEU A 127 -6.11 -3.79 -8.74
N PHE A 128 -5.56 -3.89 -9.96
CA PHE A 128 -4.71 -2.85 -10.52
C PHE A 128 -5.46 -1.52 -10.69
N GLU A 129 -6.70 -1.52 -11.18
CA GLU A 129 -7.52 -0.30 -11.31
C GLU A 129 -7.73 0.39 -9.95
N ARG A 130 -7.98 -0.37 -8.88
CA ARG A 130 -8.11 0.18 -7.52
C ARG A 130 -6.81 0.82 -7.03
N LEU A 131 -5.70 0.13 -7.23
CA LEU A 131 -4.37 0.64 -6.86
C LEU A 131 -4.00 1.88 -7.69
N ARG A 132 -4.33 1.91 -8.97
CA ARG A 132 -4.14 3.07 -9.86
C ARG A 132 -4.93 4.28 -9.38
N PHE A 133 -6.20 4.10 -9.03
CA PHE A 133 -7.02 5.19 -8.49
C PHE A 133 -6.45 5.74 -7.18
N ALA A 134 -6.07 4.88 -6.25
CA ALA A 134 -5.41 5.30 -5.01
C ALA A 134 -4.07 5.99 -5.30
N GLY A 135 -3.30 5.51 -6.28
CA GLY A 135 -2.04 6.11 -6.72
C GLY A 135 -2.21 7.54 -7.26
N GLN A 136 -3.25 7.79 -8.04
CA GLN A 136 -3.57 9.15 -8.53
C GLN A 136 -3.88 10.11 -7.37
N ASN A 137 -4.60 9.66 -6.35
CA ASN A 137 -4.86 10.46 -5.16
C ASN A 137 -3.59 10.70 -4.33
N ALA A 138 -2.71 9.70 -4.25
CA ALA A 138 -1.39 9.84 -3.61
C ALA A 138 -0.51 10.87 -4.35
N GLU A 139 -0.51 10.86 -5.70
CA GLU A 139 0.18 11.88 -6.50
C GLU A 139 -0.36 13.29 -6.19
N ALA A 140 -1.68 13.46 -6.14
CA ALA A 140 -2.27 14.75 -5.79
C ALA A 140 -1.84 15.25 -4.40
N LYS A 141 -1.74 14.34 -3.42
CA LYS A 141 -1.22 14.67 -2.09
C LYS A 141 0.26 15.01 -2.08
N MET A 142 1.07 14.27 -2.82
CA MET A 142 2.48 14.60 -3.04
C MET A 142 2.63 16.01 -3.59
N PHE A 143 1.94 16.35 -4.68
CA PHE A 143 2.00 17.68 -5.26
C PHE A 143 1.54 18.78 -4.29
N SER A 144 0.48 18.51 -3.52
CA SER A 144 0.02 19.46 -2.48
C SER A 144 1.07 19.70 -1.40
N ALA A 145 1.79 18.66 -0.98
CA ALA A 145 2.82 18.75 0.06
C ALA A 145 4.12 19.43 -0.43
N THR A 146 4.42 19.33 -1.73
CA THR A 146 5.66 19.82 -2.33
C THR A 146 5.50 21.13 -3.09
N GLY A 147 4.35 21.80 -2.96
CA GLY A 147 4.09 23.05 -3.71
C GLY A 147 4.02 22.85 -5.23
N GLY A 148 3.60 21.67 -5.70
CA GLY A 148 3.48 21.33 -7.11
C GLY A 148 4.71 20.64 -7.72
N VAL A 149 5.73 20.35 -6.91
CA VAL A 149 6.96 19.70 -7.38
C VAL A 149 6.80 18.18 -7.45
N ASN A 150 7.24 17.58 -8.54
CA ASN A 150 7.20 16.13 -8.74
C ASN A 150 8.43 15.45 -8.13
N THR A 151 8.30 14.95 -6.92
CA THR A 151 9.37 14.22 -6.22
C THR A 151 9.30 12.69 -6.39
N HIS A 152 8.11 12.10 -6.28
CA HIS A 152 7.94 10.65 -6.09
C HIS A 152 6.91 10.00 -7.05
N LYS A 153 6.52 10.62 -8.17
CA LYS A 153 5.46 10.09 -9.06
C LYS A 153 5.71 8.64 -9.52
N GLY A 154 6.88 8.35 -10.03
CA GLY A 154 7.24 6.98 -10.46
C GLY A 154 7.29 5.99 -9.30
N LEU A 155 7.75 6.44 -8.14
CA LEU A 155 7.80 5.64 -6.93
C LEU A 155 6.40 5.33 -6.39
N ILE A 156 5.46 6.27 -6.42
CA ILE A 156 4.07 6.05 -6.02
C ILE A 156 3.47 4.89 -6.82
N PHE A 157 3.69 4.86 -8.13
CA PHE A 157 3.24 3.78 -9.00
C PHE A 157 3.85 2.42 -8.58
N ALA A 158 5.17 2.36 -8.43
CA ALA A 158 5.87 1.14 -8.05
C ALA A 158 5.45 0.66 -6.64
N SER A 159 5.28 1.60 -5.70
CA SER A 159 4.85 1.30 -4.33
C SER A 159 3.41 0.82 -4.26
N ALA A 160 2.51 1.35 -5.10
CA ALA A 160 1.13 0.87 -5.17
C ALA A 160 1.09 -0.61 -5.56
N ILE A 161 1.87 -1.00 -6.57
CA ILE A 161 1.99 -2.41 -6.99
C ILE A 161 2.62 -3.25 -5.88
N LEU A 162 3.73 -2.81 -5.29
CA LEU A 162 4.46 -3.57 -4.28
C LEU A 162 3.64 -3.75 -3.00
N CYS A 163 3.08 -2.68 -2.45
CA CYS A 163 2.27 -2.75 -1.23
C CYS A 163 0.96 -3.50 -1.47
N GLY A 164 0.33 -3.34 -2.64
CA GLY A 164 -0.86 -4.10 -3.00
C GLY A 164 -0.59 -5.60 -3.12
N ALA A 165 0.49 -5.99 -3.80
CA ALA A 165 0.93 -7.37 -3.88
C ALA A 165 1.25 -7.94 -2.49
N LEU A 166 1.94 -7.17 -1.65
CA LEU A 166 2.28 -7.56 -0.28
C LEU A 166 1.01 -7.79 0.55
N GLY A 167 0.03 -6.90 0.48
CA GLY A 167 -1.25 -7.03 1.20
C GLY A 167 -2.00 -8.31 0.83
N LYS A 168 -2.07 -8.62 -0.46
CA LYS A 168 -2.66 -9.88 -0.95
C LYS A 168 -1.94 -11.10 -0.40
N VAL A 169 -0.61 -11.16 -0.54
CA VAL A 169 0.18 -12.31 -0.10
C VAL A 169 0.11 -12.50 1.42
N TYR A 170 0.05 -11.42 2.20
CA TYR A 170 -0.13 -11.48 3.65
C TYR A 170 -1.51 -12.01 4.03
N LYS A 171 -2.59 -11.61 3.34
CA LYS A 171 -3.93 -12.17 3.53
C LYS A 171 -3.94 -13.69 3.26
N ASP A 172 -3.37 -14.11 2.14
CA ASP A 172 -3.30 -15.52 1.77
C ASP A 172 -2.54 -16.33 2.84
N ALA A 173 -1.41 -15.81 3.34
CA ALA A 173 -0.66 -16.43 4.41
C ALA A 173 -1.47 -16.50 5.73
N PHE A 174 -2.17 -15.43 6.09
CA PHE A 174 -3.04 -15.37 7.26
C PHE A 174 -4.15 -16.41 7.20
N LEU A 175 -4.86 -16.52 6.07
CA LEU A 175 -5.92 -17.51 5.87
C LEU A 175 -5.41 -18.95 5.94
N LEU A 176 -4.17 -19.20 5.56
CA LEU A 176 -3.49 -20.50 5.66
C LEU A 176 -2.86 -20.76 7.04
N GLY A 177 -3.02 -19.84 8.00
CA GLY A 177 -2.41 -19.94 9.34
C GLY A 177 -0.88 -19.85 9.33
N LYS A 178 -0.29 -19.32 8.26
CA LYS A 178 1.17 -19.10 8.15
C LYS A 178 1.57 -17.81 8.84
N LYS A 179 2.74 -17.84 9.49
CA LYS A 179 3.29 -16.65 10.15
C LYS A 179 4.21 -15.88 9.20
N PRO A 180 4.27 -14.54 9.30
CA PRO A 180 5.32 -13.75 8.64
C PRO A 180 6.73 -14.19 9.07
N PRO A 181 7.78 -13.96 8.24
CA PRO A 181 7.71 -13.29 6.95
C PRO A 181 7.14 -14.16 5.83
N VAL A 182 6.47 -13.53 4.86
CA VAL A 182 6.01 -14.20 3.64
C VAL A 182 7.17 -14.41 2.67
N PRO A 183 7.13 -15.44 1.80
CA PRO A 183 8.16 -15.67 0.80
C PRO A 183 8.27 -14.50 -0.18
N LEU A 184 9.48 -14.01 -0.41
CA LEU A 184 9.74 -12.89 -1.33
C LEU A 184 9.27 -13.23 -2.76
N ASP A 185 9.51 -14.45 -3.21
CA ASP A 185 9.11 -14.90 -4.55
C ASP A 185 7.59 -14.82 -4.78
N ALA A 186 6.79 -15.06 -3.73
CA ALA A 186 5.34 -14.91 -3.81
C ALA A 186 4.95 -13.44 -4.05
N VAL A 187 5.59 -12.51 -3.33
CA VAL A 187 5.35 -11.07 -3.50
C VAL A 187 5.79 -10.61 -4.89
N VAL A 188 6.99 -11.00 -5.32
CA VAL A 188 7.51 -10.66 -6.66
C VAL A 188 6.62 -11.25 -7.76
N GLY A 189 6.10 -12.46 -7.57
CA GLY A 189 5.14 -13.08 -8.49
C GLY A 189 3.86 -12.27 -8.65
N GLU A 190 3.29 -11.77 -7.56
CA GLU A 190 2.10 -10.89 -7.61
C GLU A 190 2.43 -9.51 -8.20
N CYS A 191 3.59 -8.94 -7.89
CA CYS A 191 4.04 -7.69 -8.53
C CYS A 191 4.12 -7.83 -10.06
N LYS A 192 4.67 -8.93 -10.57
CA LYS A 192 4.72 -9.19 -12.03
C LYS A 192 3.34 -9.28 -12.66
N LYS A 193 2.38 -9.94 -11.99
CA LYS A 193 0.99 -10.02 -12.47
C LYS A 193 0.35 -8.63 -12.54
N LEU A 194 0.45 -7.84 -11.48
CA LEU A 194 -0.10 -6.48 -11.43
C LEU A 194 0.60 -5.55 -12.42
N GLY A 195 1.93 -5.64 -12.55
CA GLY A 195 2.70 -4.88 -13.52
C GLY A 195 2.29 -5.19 -14.96
N SER A 196 1.99 -6.45 -15.28
CA SER A 196 1.50 -6.83 -16.62
C SER A 196 0.13 -6.23 -16.98
N CYS A 197 -0.72 -5.94 -15.98
CA CYS A 197 -1.99 -5.27 -16.18
C CYS A 197 -1.77 -3.81 -16.64
N SER A 198 -0.73 -3.13 -16.14
CA SER A 198 -0.40 -1.76 -16.55
C SER A 198 -0.01 -1.65 -18.04
N LEU A 199 0.62 -2.67 -18.59
CA LEU A 199 1.04 -2.68 -20.00
C LEU A 199 -0.12 -2.76 -20.97
N LYS A 200 -1.27 -3.30 -20.55
CA LYS A 200 -2.49 -3.35 -21.38
C LYS A 200 -3.07 -1.95 -21.59
N ASP A 201 -3.00 -1.09 -20.58
CA ASP A 201 -3.49 0.29 -20.66
C ASP A 201 -2.70 1.11 -21.67
N PHE A 202 -1.36 0.98 -21.72
CA PHE A 202 -0.54 1.66 -22.71
C PHE A 202 -0.90 1.26 -24.14
N LYS A 203 -1.08 -0.05 -24.37
CA LYS A 203 -1.49 -0.53 -25.71
C LYS A 203 -2.90 -0.06 -26.08
N ALA A 204 -3.78 0.18 -25.12
CA ALA A 204 -5.12 0.69 -25.35
C ALA A 204 -5.13 2.22 -25.60
N GLU A 205 -4.25 2.97 -24.92
CA GLU A 205 -4.07 4.41 -25.13
C GLU A 205 -3.38 4.70 -26.47
N ASP A 206 -2.35 3.94 -26.86
CA ASP A 206 -1.73 4.04 -28.17
C ASP A 206 -2.74 3.78 -29.31
N ARG A 207 -3.57 2.72 -29.19
CA ARG A 207 -4.64 2.46 -30.18
C ARG A 207 -5.69 3.56 -30.24
N ARG A 208 -6.03 4.20 -29.13
CA ARG A 208 -6.98 5.34 -29.10
C ARG A 208 -6.36 6.60 -29.71
N GLN A 209 -5.05 6.79 -29.56
CA GLN A 209 -4.33 7.90 -30.16
C GLN A 209 -4.18 7.74 -31.67
N ASP A 210 -3.94 6.53 -32.16
CA ASP A 210 -3.90 6.23 -33.60
C ASP A 210 -5.26 6.46 -34.29
N VAL A 211 -6.36 6.16 -33.60
CA VAL A 211 -7.73 6.43 -34.12
C VAL A 211 -8.07 7.93 -34.04
N SER A 212 -7.50 8.69 -33.09
CA SER A 212 -7.75 10.14 -32.95
C SER A 212 -6.78 11.03 -33.75
N ALA A 213 -5.66 10.48 -34.22
CA ALA A 213 -4.68 11.20 -35.06
C ALA A 213 -5.23 11.57 -36.44
N GLY A 214 -6.42 11.05 -36.83
CA GLY A 214 -7.18 11.53 -37.99
C GLY A 214 -7.89 12.86 -37.81
N ALA A 215 -7.95 13.46 -36.64
CA ALA A 215 -8.58 14.74 -36.31
C ALA A 215 -7.57 15.65 -35.60
N GLY A 216 -6.87 16.46 -36.38
CA GLY A 216 -5.81 17.40 -36.03
C GLY A 216 -5.90 18.11 -34.68
N ARG A 217 -5.41 17.47 -33.63
CA ARG A 217 -5.14 18.10 -32.33
C ARG A 217 -3.67 17.99 -31.99
N ARG A 218 -2.98 19.13 -31.93
CA ARG A 218 -1.57 19.24 -31.53
C ARG A 218 -1.37 18.66 -30.13
N ARG A 219 -0.44 17.72 -30.01
CA ARG A 219 0.10 17.20 -28.74
C ARG A 219 0.78 18.33 -27.96
N SER A 220 0.38 18.52 -26.70
CA SER A 220 1.17 19.13 -25.65
C SER A 220 1.27 18.14 -24.48
N THR A 221 2.01 17.07 -24.68
CA THR A 221 2.47 16.21 -23.57
C THR A 221 3.93 15.91 -23.88
N GLU A 222 4.82 16.51 -23.12
CA GLU A 222 6.23 16.12 -23.12
C GLU A 222 6.31 14.66 -22.71
N GLU A 223 6.80 13.80 -23.62
CA GLU A 223 7.13 12.42 -23.32
C GLU A 223 8.11 12.40 -22.14
N THR A 224 7.81 11.60 -21.12
CA THR A 224 8.74 11.42 -20.01
C THR A 224 10.04 10.77 -20.52
N ALA A 225 11.15 10.98 -19.80
CA ALA A 225 12.43 10.37 -20.15
C ALA A 225 12.33 8.83 -20.24
N GLY A 226 11.49 8.20 -19.41
CA GLY A 226 11.23 6.76 -19.45
C GLY A 226 10.50 6.31 -20.71
N GLU A 227 9.50 7.09 -21.18
CA GLU A 227 8.78 6.79 -22.43
C GLU A 227 9.70 6.91 -23.64
N ARG A 228 10.55 7.92 -23.68
CA ARG A 228 11.57 8.09 -24.76
C ARG A 228 12.56 6.93 -24.80
N ILE A 229 13.04 6.46 -23.64
CA ILE A 229 13.96 5.32 -23.55
C ILE A 229 13.27 4.03 -23.99
N HIS A 230 12.02 3.81 -23.57
CA HIS A 230 11.24 2.64 -24.00
C HIS A 230 11.02 2.64 -25.51
N THR A 231 10.62 3.77 -26.08
CA THR A 231 10.38 3.90 -27.52
C THR A 231 11.67 3.76 -28.34
N ALA A 232 12.80 4.31 -27.85
CA ALA A 232 14.06 4.29 -28.58
C ALA A 232 14.82 2.96 -28.48
N TYR A 233 14.72 2.26 -27.36
CA TYR A 233 15.58 1.11 -27.05
C TYR A 233 14.82 -0.16 -26.68
N GLY A 234 13.50 -0.16 -26.61
CA GLY A 234 12.69 -1.29 -26.17
C GLY A 234 12.94 -1.74 -24.73
N ILE A 235 13.56 -0.86 -23.93
CA ILE A 235 13.88 -1.17 -22.54
C ILE A 235 12.62 -0.92 -21.71
N ALA A 236 12.05 -1.98 -21.15
CA ALA A 236 11.00 -1.89 -20.16
C ALA A 236 11.60 -1.24 -18.91
N GLY A 237 11.11 -0.02 -18.55
CA GLY A 237 11.50 0.63 -17.31
C GLY A 237 10.96 -0.11 -16.07
N ALA A 238 10.66 0.60 -14.99
CA ALA A 238 10.11 0.02 -13.75
C ALA A 238 8.76 -0.74 -13.93
N ARG A 239 8.22 -0.78 -15.14
CA ARG A 239 6.95 -1.41 -15.54
C ARG A 239 7.13 -2.73 -16.32
N GLY A 240 8.36 -3.13 -16.58
CA GLY A 240 8.68 -4.37 -17.31
C GLY A 240 9.28 -5.47 -16.47
#